data_0f9b85ef358b82651aa5b128d472dad0
#
_entry.id   0f9b85ef358b82651aa5b128d472dad0
#
_cell.length_a   1.000
_cell.length_b   1.000
_cell.length_c   1.000
_cell.angle_alpha   90.00
_cell.angle_beta   90.00
_cell.angle_gamma   90.00
#
_symmetry.space_group_name_H-M   'P 1'
#
loop_
_entity.id
_entity.type
_entity.pdbx_description
1 polymer ?
#
loop_
_entity_poly.entity_id
_entity_poly.type
_entity_poly.pdbx_seq_one_letter_code
_entity_poly.pdbx_strand_id
1 'polypeptide(L)'
;DLDAKKAAMLVERIKREAAAIGEATGTTFAYTDLHHSTPALCDPRVQQTVEGAARGLSLTTKYLPSGAGHDAQHMAKLCPSGMIFIPSVGGISHSPREFSHAKDITNGANVLLATILALDSAPWS
;
A
#
# COMPACT_ATOMS: atom_id res chain seq x y z
N ASP A 1 8.80 2.53 -1.73
CA ASP A 1 9.32 1.77 -0.59
C ASP A 1 8.52 2.14 0.67
N LEU A 2 8.24 1.18 1.53
CA LEU A 2 7.59 1.42 2.83
C LEU A 2 8.55 2.05 3.87
N ASP A 3 9.84 2.05 3.60
CA ASP A 3 10.85 2.68 4.44
C ASP A 3 11.17 4.09 3.92
N ALA A 4 10.64 5.09 4.59
CA ALA A 4 10.84 6.49 4.23
C ALA A 4 12.33 6.92 4.25
N LYS A 5 13.15 6.31 5.12
CA LYS A 5 14.59 6.60 5.17
C LYS A 5 15.30 6.09 3.93
N LYS A 6 14.97 4.87 3.47
CA LYS A 6 15.51 4.32 2.22
C LYS A 6 15.10 5.15 1.02
N ALA A 7 13.85 5.60 0.96
CA ALA A 7 13.38 6.48 -0.10
C ALA A 7 14.16 7.80 -0.14
N ALA A 8 14.35 8.45 1.01
CA ALA A 8 15.14 9.67 1.10
C ALA A 8 16.60 9.46 0.71
N MET A 9 17.24 8.38 1.17
CA MET A 9 18.61 8.03 0.78
C MET A 9 18.76 7.82 -0.74
N LEU A 10 17.74 7.20 -1.37
CA LEU A 10 17.75 7.00 -2.82
C LEU A 10 17.69 8.33 -3.58
N VAL A 11 16.83 9.25 -3.14
CA VAL A 11 16.73 10.59 -3.74
C VAL A 11 18.07 11.34 -3.65
N GLU A 12 18.72 11.33 -2.48
CA GLU A 12 20.02 11.97 -2.30
C GLU A 12 21.12 11.29 -3.14
N ARG A 13 21.06 9.98 -3.30
CA ARG A 13 21.97 9.27 -4.21
C ARG A 13 21.75 9.68 -5.66
N ILE A 14 20.51 9.77 -6.12
CA ILE A 14 20.18 10.21 -7.48
C ILE A 14 20.75 11.62 -7.74
N LYS A 15 20.55 12.55 -6.81
CA LYS A 15 21.07 13.92 -6.93
C LYS A 15 22.60 13.96 -7.03
N ARG A 16 23.28 13.16 -6.22
CA ARG A 16 24.74 13.07 -6.23
C ARG A 16 25.27 12.49 -7.53
N GLU A 17 24.71 11.38 -8.02
CA GLU A 17 25.10 10.78 -9.29
C GLU A 17 24.83 11.72 -10.48
N ALA A 18 23.71 12.43 -10.46
CA ALA A 18 23.41 13.43 -11.48
C ALA A 18 24.40 14.61 -11.47
N ALA A 19 24.82 15.07 -10.30
CA ALA A 19 25.85 16.10 -10.21
C ALA A 19 27.19 15.64 -10.83
N ALA A 20 27.63 14.41 -10.54
CA ALA A 20 28.83 13.84 -11.12
C ALA A 20 28.73 13.70 -12.66
N ILE A 21 27.58 13.28 -13.17
CA ILE A 21 27.31 13.23 -14.61
C ILE A 21 27.35 14.65 -15.20
N GLY A 22 26.75 15.62 -14.51
CA GLY A 22 26.75 17.02 -14.94
C GLY A 22 28.17 17.59 -15.10
N GLU A 23 29.02 17.34 -14.11
CA GLU A 23 30.44 17.74 -14.17
C GLU A 23 31.17 17.08 -15.34
N ALA A 24 30.96 15.81 -15.59
CA ALA A 24 31.62 15.06 -16.66
C ALA A 24 31.15 15.43 -18.07
N THR A 25 29.88 15.89 -18.21
CA THR A 25 29.26 16.11 -19.53
C THR A 25 28.95 17.57 -19.85
N GLY A 26 29.13 18.48 -18.88
CA GLY A 26 28.71 19.88 -19.02
C GLY A 26 27.18 20.06 -18.96
N THR A 27 26.44 19.07 -18.44
CA THR A 27 24.98 19.13 -18.33
C THR A 27 24.57 19.63 -16.94
N THR A 28 23.50 20.40 -16.85
CA THR A 28 22.92 20.84 -15.58
C THR A 28 21.62 20.11 -15.30
N PHE A 29 21.38 19.76 -14.02
CA PHE A 29 20.17 19.12 -13.56
C PHE A 29 19.41 20.05 -12.62
N ALA A 30 18.13 20.30 -12.93
CA ALA A 30 17.22 21.00 -12.04
C ALA A 30 16.22 20.00 -11.45
N TYR A 31 15.91 20.16 -10.17
CA TYR A 31 14.97 19.30 -9.47
C TYR A 31 13.78 20.13 -8.99
N THR A 32 12.58 19.62 -9.22
CA THR A 32 11.35 20.18 -8.67
C THR A 32 10.65 19.09 -7.91
N ASP A 33 10.43 19.30 -6.63
CA ASP A 33 9.65 18.38 -5.81
C ASP A 33 8.15 18.67 -6.07
N LEU A 34 7.49 17.74 -6.75
CA LEU A 34 6.08 17.88 -7.15
C LEU A 34 5.12 17.32 -6.09
N HIS A 35 5.53 16.26 -5.42
CA HIS A 35 4.70 15.58 -4.43
C HIS A 35 5.56 14.70 -3.52
N HIS A 36 5.30 14.80 -2.23
CA HIS A 36 5.89 13.93 -1.23
C HIS A 36 4.80 13.26 -0.42
N SER A 37 4.78 11.93 -0.42
CA SER A 37 3.89 11.14 0.42
C SER A 37 4.68 10.28 1.40
N THR A 38 4.24 10.27 2.65
CA THR A 38 4.81 9.37 3.66
C THR A 38 4.16 8.00 3.53
N PRO A 39 4.92 6.90 3.54
CA PRO A 39 4.35 5.56 3.57
C PRO A 39 3.43 5.39 4.79
N ALA A 40 2.25 4.82 4.57
CA ALA A 40 1.35 4.43 5.64
C ALA A 40 1.56 2.96 5.97
N LEU A 41 1.94 2.67 7.20
CA LEU A 41 1.99 1.30 7.69
C LEU A 41 0.60 0.92 8.17
N CYS A 42 0.07 -0.18 7.64
CA CYS A 42 -1.17 -0.75 8.16
C CYS A 42 -0.97 -1.25 9.58
N ASP A 43 -1.97 -1.05 10.42
CA ASP A 43 -1.94 -1.50 11.81
C ASP A 43 -1.90 -3.03 11.89
N PRO A 44 -0.96 -3.63 12.66
CA PRO A 44 -0.83 -5.07 12.75
C PRO A 44 -2.07 -5.77 13.29
N ARG A 45 -2.83 -5.14 14.18
CA ARG A 45 -4.06 -5.71 14.73
C ARG A 45 -5.16 -5.77 13.67
N VAL A 46 -5.30 -4.70 12.86
CA VAL A 46 -6.23 -4.69 11.73
C VAL A 46 -5.85 -5.77 10.73
N GLN A 47 -4.55 -5.89 10.38
CA GLN A 47 -4.06 -6.92 9.47
C GLN A 47 -4.36 -8.33 9.98
N GLN A 48 -4.09 -8.62 11.27
CA GLN A 48 -4.36 -9.92 11.88
C GLN A 48 -5.86 -10.23 11.91
N THR A 49 -6.71 -9.23 12.15
CA THR A 49 -8.16 -9.39 12.11
C THR A 49 -8.65 -9.73 10.70
N VAL A 50 -8.15 -9.04 9.68
CA VAL A 50 -8.43 -9.36 8.27
C VAL A 50 -8.00 -10.79 7.94
N GLU A 51 -6.80 -11.19 8.34
CA GLU A 51 -6.29 -12.55 8.12
C GLU A 51 -7.17 -13.60 8.82
N GLY A 52 -7.57 -13.34 10.07
CA GLY A 52 -8.47 -14.22 10.82
C GLY A 52 -9.85 -14.36 10.15
N ALA A 53 -10.42 -13.23 9.69
CA ALA A 53 -11.68 -13.23 8.95
C ALA A 53 -11.59 -14.05 7.65
N ALA A 54 -10.52 -13.87 6.89
CA ALA A 54 -10.29 -14.62 5.66
C ALA A 54 -10.12 -16.13 5.91
N ARG A 55 -9.37 -16.50 6.93
CA ARG A 55 -9.21 -17.92 7.34
C ARG A 55 -10.53 -18.53 7.77
N GLY A 56 -11.38 -17.81 8.51
CA GLY A 56 -12.71 -18.24 8.89
C GLY A 56 -13.62 -18.54 7.70
N LEU A 57 -13.36 -17.90 6.57
CA LEU A 57 -14.04 -18.12 5.28
C LEU A 57 -13.30 -19.12 4.37
N SER A 58 -12.30 -19.84 4.90
CA SER A 58 -11.46 -20.80 4.15
C SER A 58 -10.73 -20.16 2.96
N LEU A 59 -10.39 -18.88 3.08
CA LEU A 59 -9.62 -18.14 2.07
C LEU A 59 -8.14 -18.04 2.48
N THR A 60 -7.26 -18.05 1.48
CA THR A 60 -5.82 -17.80 1.68
C THR A 60 -5.52 -16.31 1.63
N THR A 61 -4.51 -15.89 2.39
CA THR A 61 -4.08 -14.50 2.46
C THR A 61 -2.59 -14.35 2.14
N LYS A 62 -2.21 -13.14 1.71
CA LYS A 62 -0.83 -12.76 1.53
C LYS A 62 -0.65 -11.29 1.91
N TYR A 63 0.37 -11.00 2.72
CA TYR A 63 0.77 -9.62 2.98
C TYR A 63 1.55 -9.07 1.78
N LEU A 64 1.14 -7.91 1.30
CA LEU A 64 1.76 -7.25 0.14
C LEU A 64 1.94 -5.76 0.43
N PRO A 65 3.07 -5.16 0.05
CA PRO A 65 3.18 -3.71 -0.01
C PRO A 65 2.41 -3.19 -1.24
N SER A 66 1.82 -1.99 -1.13
CA SER A 66 1.33 -1.25 -2.28
C SER A 66 2.27 -0.10 -2.64
N GLY A 67 2.59 0.03 -3.91
CA GLY A 67 3.33 1.18 -4.44
C GLY A 67 2.44 2.33 -4.89
N ALA A 68 1.12 2.13 -4.90
CA ALA A 68 0.15 3.16 -5.27
C ALA A 68 -0.23 4.04 -4.07
N GLY A 69 -0.70 5.26 -4.34
CA GLY A 69 -1.36 6.10 -3.35
C GLY A 69 -2.77 5.61 -3.06
N HIS A 70 -3.16 5.62 -1.78
CA HIS A 70 -4.50 5.22 -1.32
C HIS A 70 -4.99 6.17 -0.25
N ASP A 71 -6.31 6.35 -0.14
CA ASP A 71 -6.93 7.13 0.93
C ASP A 71 -6.59 6.58 2.32
N ALA A 72 -6.27 5.31 2.43
CA ALA A 72 -5.74 4.69 3.64
C ALA A 72 -4.48 5.41 4.19
N GLN A 73 -3.68 6.09 3.35
CA GLN A 73 -2.54 6.90 3.80
C GLN A 73 -2.98 8.11 4.64
N HIS A 74 -4.16 8.66 4.34
CA HIS A 74 -4.75 9.74 5.12
C HIS A 74 -5.40 9.21 6.39
N MET A 75 -6.13 8.10 6.29
CA MET A 75 -6.78 7.47 7.43
C MET A 75 -5.78 6.95 8.47
N ALA A 76 -4.67 6.39 8.04
CA ALA A 76 -3.62 5.88 8.94
C ALA A 76 -2.95 6.96 9.79
N LYS A 77 -3.13 8.25 9.46
CA LYS A 77 -2.70 9.38 10.30
C LYS A 77 -3.69 9.71 11.42
N LEU A 78 -4.92 9.21 11.31
CA LEU A 78 -6.03 9.52 12.22
C LEU A 78 -6.37 8.34 13.13
N CYS A 79 -6.27 7.12 12.61
CA CYS A 79 -6.64 5.91 13.33
C CYS A 79 -5.90 4.67 12.80
N PRO A 80 -5.86 3.57 13.59
CA PRO A 80 -5.41 2.27 13.09
C PRO A 80 -6.15 1.89 11.82
N SER A 81 -5.42 1.61 10.76
CA SER A 81 -5.99 1.38 9.42
C SER A 81 -5.38 0.15 8.77
N GLY A 82 -6.12 -0.43 7.82
CA GLY A 82 -5.67 -1.54 6.98
C GLY A 82 -6.33 -1.50 5.62
N MET A 83 -5.88 -2.35 4.72
CA MET A 83 -6.45 -2.49 3.38
C MET A 83 -6.61 -3.96 3.03
N ILE A 84 -7.66 -4.26 2.27
CA ILE A 84 -7.92 -5.56 1.69
C ILE A 84 -7.82 -5.43 0.18
N PHE A 85 -6.91 -6.20 -0.42
CA PHE A 85 -6.85 -6.35 -1.86
C PHE A 85 -7.52 -7.65 -2.28
N ILE A 86 -8.13 -7.64 -3.45
CA ILE A 86 -8.67 -8.82 -4.12
C ILE A 86 -7.82 -9.13 -5.36
N PRO A 87 -7.81 -10.38 -5.86
CA PRO A 87 -7.09 -10.73 -7.07
C PRO A 87 -7.56 -9.92 -8.28
N SER A 88 -6.62 -9.45 -9.07
CA SER A 88 -6.85 -8.94 -10.43
C SER A 88 -6.30 -9.95 -11.44
N VAL A 89 -7.04 -10.21 -12.50
CA VAL A 89 -6.67 -11.18 -13.55
C VAL A 89 -5.35 -10.74 -14.20
N GLY A 90 -4.37 -11.65 -14.17
CA GLY A 90 -3.04 -11.37 -14.68
C GLY A 90 -2.25 -10.33 -13.89
N GLY A 91 -2.70 -9.93 -12.71
CA GLY A 91 -2.07 -8.87 -11.92
C GLY A 91 -2.16 -7.48 -12.57
N ILE A 92 -3.08 -7.30 -13.52
CA ILE A 92 -3.25 -6.03 -14.25
C ILE A 92 -3.90 -5.02 -13.33
N SER A 93 -3.30 -3.82 -13.25
CA SER A 93 -3.81 -2.67 -12.51
C SER A 93 -3.57 -1.38 -13.29
N HIS A 94 -4.34 -0.32 -13.01
CA HIS A 94 -4.26 0.99 -13.68
C HIS A 94 -4.39 0.90 -15.20
N SER A 95 -5.26 0.01 -15.69
CA SER A 95 -5.47 -0.25 -17.11
C SER A 95 -6.97 -0.52 -17.40
N PRO A 96 -7.48 -0.16 -18.59
CA PRO A 96 -8.83 -0.56 -19.01
C PRO A 96 -9.06 -2.08 -19.05
N ARG A 97 -7.99 -2.88 -18.99
CA ARG A 97 -8.03 -4.34 -18.93
C ARG A 97 -8.03 -4.89 -17.50
N GLU A 98 -7.99 -4.03 -16.49
CA GLU A 98 -8.09 -4.46 -15.09
C GLU A 98 -9.43 -5.13 -14.84
N PHE A 99 -9.39 -6.35 -14.33
CA PHE A 99 -10.60 -7.14 -14.11
C PHE A 99 -10.43 -8.07 -12.91
N SER A 100 -11.44 -8.10 -12.05
CA SER A 100 -11.56 -9.05 -10.95
C SER A 100 -12.81 -9.90 -11.15
N HIS A 101 -12.72 -11.20 -10.90
CA HIS A 101 -13.90 -12.07 -11.00
C HIS A 101 -14.92 -11.75 -9.90
N ALA A 102 -16.20 -11.90 -10.20
CA ALA A 102 -17.29 -11.66 -9.25
C ALA A 102 -17.11 -12.44 -7.93
N LYS A 103 -16.56 -13.66 -8.00
CA LYS A 103 -16.24 -14.48 -6.82
C LYS A 103 -15.22 -13.78 -5.92
N ASP A 104 -14.18 -13.16 -6.48
CA ASP A 104 -13.12 -12.51 -5.70
C ASP A 104 -13.65 -11.22 -5.07
N ILE A 105 -14.50 -10.48 -5.78
CA ILE A 105 -15.21 -9.31 -5.26
C ILE A 105 -16.09 -9.71 -4.07
N THR A 106 -16.88 -10.78 -4.22
CA THR A 106 -17.75 -11.30 -3.14
C THR A 106 -16.92 -11.76 -1.94
N ASN A 107 -15.83 -12.48 -2.17
CA ASN A 107 -14.93 -12.91 -1.11
C ASN A 107 -14.34 -11.71 -0.35
N GLY A 108 -13.87 -10.69 -1.06
CA GLY A 108 -13.34 -9.46 -0.46
C GLY A 108 -14.39 -8.74 0.40
N ALA A 109 -15.62 -8.63 -0.10
CA ALA A 109 -16.72 -8.02 0.64
C ALA A 109 -17.09 -8.80 1.91
N ASN A 110 -17.10 -10.14 1.85
CA ASN A 110 -17.35 -10.99 3.01
C ASN A 110 -16.24 -10.89 4.06
N VAL A 111 -14.96 -10.85 3.63
CA VAL A 111 -13.83 -10.62 4.53
C VAL A 111 -13.95 -9.26 5.19
N LEU A 112 -14.29 -8.21 4.44
CA LEU A 112 -14.48 -6.87 4.98
C LEU A 112 -15.58 -6.85 6.04
N LEU A 113 -16.73 -7.42 5.75
CA LEU A 113 -17.84 -7.51 6.71
C LEU A 113 -17.42 -8.25 7.98
N ALA A 114 -16.82 -9.42 7.86
CA ALA A 114 -16.35 -10.19 9.00
C ALA A 114 -15.29 -9.44 9.83
N THR A 115 -14.41 -8.69 9.15
CA THR A 115 -13.39 -7.85 9.79
C THR A 115 -14.05 -6.73 10.60
N ILE A 116 -15.02 -6.02 10.03
CA ILE A 116 -15.73 -4.92 10.70
C ILE A 116 -16.42 -5.45 11.97
N LEU A 117 -17.13 -6.55 11.87
CA LEU A 117 -17.82 -7.16 13.02
C LEU A 117 -16.85 -7.60 14.11
N ALA A 118 -15.69 -8.14 13.73
CA ALA A 118 -14.67 -8.56 14.68
C ALA A 118 -13.99 -7.36 15.37
N LEU A 119 -13.75 -6.27 14.65
CA LEU A 119 -13.16 -5.05 15.21
C LEU A 119 -14.13 -4.29 16.11
N ASP A 120 -15.43 -4.27 15.77
CA ASP A 120 -16.48 -3.62 16.57
C ASP A 120 -16.67 -4.32 17.92
N SER A 121 -16.59 -5.64 17.94
CA SER A 121 -16.75 -6.44 19.15
C SER A 121 -15.52 -6.49 20.06
N ALA A 122 -14.34 -6.04 19.59
CA ALA A 122 -13.09 -6.10 20.33
C ALA A 122 -12.77 -4.75 21.00
N PRO A 123 -12.43 -4.71 22.30
CA PRO A 123 -12.07 -3.45 22.94
C PRO A 123 -10.78 -2.87 22.30
N TRP A 124 -10.83 -1.59 21.96
CA TRP A 124 -9.68 -0.81 21.55
C TRP A 124 -9.04 -0.20 22.83
N SER A 125 -8.13 -0.95 23.42
CA SER A 125 -7.30 -0.46 24.54
C SER A 125 -5.97 0.08 24.02
#